data_8f96019b311ad765c6e2d92991b84967
#
_entry.id   8f96019b311ad765c6e2d92991b84967
#
_cell.length_a   1.000
_cell.length_b   1.000
_cell.length_c   1.000
_cell.angle_alpha   90.00
_cell.angle_beta   90.00
_cell.angle_gamma   90.00
#
_symmetry.space_group_name_H-M   'P 1'
#
loop_
_entity.id
_entity.type
_entity.pdbx_description
1 polymer ?
#
loop_
_entity_poly.entity_id
_entity_poly.type
_entity_poly.pdbx_seq_one_letter_code
_entity_poly.pdbx_strand_id
1 'polypeptide(L)'
;MQTLLDKVHVLKPTNPNKSTALFGGKASGILNWNDLSYPHFYEFREQIRALFWRASEVDMTHDIKQFPTLTAAEQQAYLKIIGLLATLDGPQTDIAMRIAHYATDPSVKSIMATIADQESEHNHSYAYVLSSITSLSNQIETFELGRKDPILLERNERMMAVYNEFAEHPTLLNVLKAMVYSSLLEGLFFYSGFAFFYHLARHQKMVGTSTMISYINRDELQHGRFISELFRATLAENPHLNTKELIGCTIISNTPSNKRYVGVNMCWTA
;
A
#
# COMPACT_ATOMS: atom_id res chain seq x y z
N MET A 1 18.49 22.42 -6.58
CA MET A 1 17.42 21.75 -7.38
C MET A 1 17.70 20.27 -7.36
N GLN A 2 16.76 19.46 -6.92
CA GLN A 2 16.93 17.99 -6.97
C GLN A 2 16.74 17.53 -8.40
N THR A 3 17.60 16.59 -8.84
CA THR A 3 17.52 16.02 -10.18
C THR A 3 16.29 15.12 -10.31
N LEU A 4 15.50 15.32 -11.38
CA LEU A 4 14.41 14.42 -11.72
C LEU A 4 14.97 13.04 -12.09
N LEU A 5 14.26 12.00 -11.72
CA LEU A 5 14.56 10.63 -12.15
C LEU A 5 14.13 10.44 -13.61
N ASP A 6 15.01 9.86 -14.40
CA ASP A 6 14.67 9.49 -15.77
C ASP A 6 13.82 8.22 -15.80
N LYS A 7 12.91 8.17 -16.77
CA LYS A 7 12.23 6.93 -17.10
C LYS A 7 13.24 5.89 -17.60
N VAL A 8 13.17 4.70 -17.05
CA VAL A 8 14.11 3.65 -17.39
C VAL A 8 13.91 3.16 -18.81
N HIS A 9 14.95 3.33 -19.62
CA HIS A 9 15.00 2.75 -20.96
C HIS A 9 15.51 1.31 -20.89
N VAL A 10 14.71 0.38 -21.39
CA VAL A 10 15.08 -1.05 -21.46
C VAL A 10 15.80 -1.39 -22.77
N LEU A 11 16.68 -2.40 -22.72
CA LEU A 11 17.34 -2.99 -23.90
C LEU A 11 18.15 -2.00 -24.74
N LYS A 12 18.99 -1.19 -24.10
CA LYS A 12 20.03 -0.46 -24.83
C LYS A 12 21.31 -1.31 -24.87
N PRO A 13 22.04 -1.36 -26.01
CA PRO A 13 23.31 -2.10 -26.12
C PRO A 13 24.38 -1.65 -25.11
N THR A 14 24.27 -0.40 -24.63
CA THR A 14 25.19 0.19 -23.66
C THR A 14 24.80 -0.02 -22.22
N ASN A 15 23.67 -0.71 -21.95
CA ASN A 15 23.25 -1.01 -20.60
C ASN A 15 24.20 -2.04 -19.96
N PRO A 16 24.51 -1.90 -18.66
CA PRO A 16 25.29 -2.90 -17.95
C PRO A 16 24.49 -4.19 -17.76
N ASN A 17 25.15 -5.31 -17.51
CA ASN A 17 24.48 -6.57 -17.17
C ASN A 17 23.77 -6.53 -15.81
N LYS A 18 24.19 -5.64 -14.93
CA LYS A 18 23.63 -5.41 -13.60
C LYS A 18 23.38 -3.93 -13.41
N SER A 19 22.24 -3.57 -12.81
CA SER A 19 21.95 -2.18 -12.47
C SER A 19 22.98 -1.61 -11.49
N THR A 20 23.25 -0.30 -11.60
CA THR A 20 24.26 0.34 -10.75
C THR A 20 23.71 0.95 -9.48
N ALA A 21 22.38 1.06 -9.35
CA ALA A 21 21.67 1.54 -8.18
C ALA A 21 20.21 1.09 -8.21
N LEU A 22 19.50 1.19 -7.10
CA LEU A 22 18.05 0.93 -7.03
C LEU A 22 17.26 1.97 -7.83
N PHE A 23 17.65 3.26 -7.71
CA PHE A 23 17.05 4.38 -8.43
C PHE A 23 18.15 5.32 -8.96
N GLY A 24 17.88 5.98 -10.07
CA GLY A 24 18.79 7.00 -10.63
C GLY A 24 20.10 6.47 -11.20
N GLY A 25 20.32 5.17 -11.20
CA GLY A 25 21.48 4.51 -11.78
C GLY A 25 21.32 4.15 -13.25
N LYS A 26 22.25 3.34 -13.76
CA LYS A 26 22.14 2.71 -15.07
C LYS A 26 21.33 1.44 -14.95
N ALA A 27 20.22 1.36 -15.67
CA ALA A 27 19.38 0.17 -15.70
C ALA A 27 20.03 -0.95 -16.51
N SER A 28 19.96 -2.19 -16.05
CA SER A 28 20.43 -3.32 -16.83
C SER A 28 19.46 -3.71 -17.94
N GLY A 29 18.16 -3.63 -17.66
CA GLY A 29 17.12 -4.19 -18.53
C GLY A 29 17.05 -5.72 -18.51
N ILE A 30 17.92 -6.37 -17.76
CA ILE A 30 17.99 -7.84 -17.58
C ILE A 30 17.72 -8.15 -16.12
N LEU A 31 16.76 -9.03 -15.87
CA LEU A 31 16.47 -9.56 -14.53
C LEU A 31 17.19 -10.90 -14.34
N ASN A 32 18.37 -10.85 -13.75
CA ASN A 32 19.13 -12.04 -13.38
C ASN A 32 19.00 -12.32 -11.89
N TRP A 33 18.12 -13.22 -11.50
CA TRP A 33 17.90 -13.58 -10.11
C TRP A 33 19.08 -14.27 -9.43
N ASN A 34 20.08 -14.71 -10.20
CA ASN A 34 21.32 -15.30 -9.66
C ASN A 34 22.41 -14.27 -9.37
N ASP A 35 22.22 -13.01 -9.77
CA ASP A 35 23.17 -11.91 -9.55
C ASP A 35 22.45 -10.61 -9.18
N LEU A 36 21.84 -10.59 -8.00
CA LEU A 36 21.16 -9.42 -7.47
C LEU A 36 22.09 -8.57 -6.62
N SER A 37 21.88 -7.25 -6.62
CA SER A 37 22.52 -6.32 -5.68
C SER A 37 22.02 -6.56 -4.25
N TYR A 38 20.78 -6.99 -4.12
CA TYR A 38 20.11 -7.31 -2.86
C TYR A 38 19.53 -8.73 -2.94
N PRO A 39 20.30 -9.79 -2.62
CA PRO A 39 19.89 -11.19 -2.80
C PRO A 39 18.60 -11.57 -2.08
N HIS A 40 18.34 -10.98 -0.89
CA HIS A 40 17.13 -11.20 -0.11
C HIS A 40 15.84 -10.71 -0.81
N PHE A 41 15.93 -9.90 -1.86
CA PHE A 41 14.77 -9.53 -2.69
C PHE A 41 14.20 -10.73 -3.45
N TYR A 42 15.05 -11.72 -3.80
CA TYR A 42 14.53 -12.95 -4.40
C TYR A 42 13.66 -13.73 -3.42
N GLU A 43 14.15 -13.92 -2.18
CA GLU A 43 13.39 -14.62 -1.13
C GLU A 43 12.08 -13.90 -0.83
N PHE A 44 12.11 -12.59 -0.76
CA PHE A 44 10.93 -11.77 -0.55
C PHE A 44 9.91 -11.94 -1.68
N ARG A 45 10.37 -11.90 -2.94
CA ARG A 45 9.50 -12.14 -4.10
C ARG A 45 8.80 -13.49 -4.04
N GLU A 46 9.54 -14.54 -3.70
CA GLU A 46 8.96 -15.88 -3.58
C GLU A 46 7.93 -15.95 -2.44
N GLN A 47 8.18 -15.26 -1.33
CA GLN A 47 7.23 -15.17 -0.21
C GLN A 47 5.91 -14.53 -0.63
N ILE A 48 5.93 -13.34 -1.25
CA ILE A 48 4.69 -12.66 -1.64
C ILE A 48 3.91 -13.44 -2.71
N ARG A 49 4.60 -14.12 -3.63
CA ARG A 49 3.95 -14.96 -4.63
C ARG A 49 3.31 -16.22 -4.05
N ALA A 50 3.91 -16.79 -3.01
CA ALA A 50 3.34 -17.93 -2.31
C ALA A 50 2.06 -17.60 -1.54
N LEU A 51 1.81 -16.32 -1.30
CA LEU A 51 0.63 -15.82 -0.59
C LEU A 51 -0.55 -15.50 -1.52
N PHE A 52 -0.45 -15.79 -2.81
CA PHE A 52 -1.52 -15.50 -3.78
C PHE A 52 -2.84 -16.19 -3.40
N TRP A 53 -3.92 -15.44 -3.51
CA TRP A 53 -5.28 -15.88 -3.25
C TRP A 53 -6.26 -15.09 -4.13
N ARG A 54 -7.52 -15.50 -4.16
CA ARG A 54 -8.59 -14.82 -4.91
C ARG A 54 -9.79 -14.60 -4.01
N ALA A 55 -10.48 -13.49 -4.20
CA ALA A 55 -11.71 -13.15 -3.48
C ALA A 55 -12.75 -14.28 -3.55
N SER A 56 -12.88 -14.94 -4.70
CA SER A 56 -13.82 -16.04 -4.93
C SER A 56 -13.53 -17.32 -4.13
N GLU A 57 -12.38 -17.45 -3.50
CA GLU A 57 -12.04 -18.58 -2.63
C GLU A 57 -12.66 -18.45 -1.23
N VAL A 58 -13.17 -17.27 -0.89
CA VAL A 58 -13.79 -17.02 0.41
C VAL A 58 -15.31 -17.21 0.30
N ASP A 59 -15.84 -18.15 1.10
CA ASP A 59 -17.28 -18.40 1.16
C ASP A 59 -18.02 -17.29 1.94
N MET A 60 -18.89 -16.55 1.24
CA MET A 60 -19.72 -15.49 1.79
C MET A 60 -21.13 -15.94 2.20
N THR A 61 -21.47 -17.22 2.05
CA THR A 61 -22.83 -17.73 2.26
C THR A 61 -23.37 -17.41 3.65
N HIS A 62 -22.55 -17.48 4.67
CA HIS A 62 -22.93 -17.16 6.03
C HIS A 62 -23.12 -15.65 6.21
N ASP A 63 -22.21 -14.85 5.69
CA ASP A 63 -22.22 -13.38 5.83
C ASP A 63 -23.43 -12.76 5.11
N ILE A 64 -23.84 -13.30 3.96
CA ILE A 64 -25.05 -12.88 3.23
C ILE A 64 -26.31 -12.98 4.12
N LYS A 65 -26.44 -14.07 4.87
CA LYS A 65 -27.58 -14.30 5.75
C LYS A 65 -27.49 -13.47 7.03
N GLN A 66 -26.28 -13.21 7.50
CA GLN A 66 -26.03 -12.55 8.78
C GLN A 66 -26.05 -11.03 8.68
N PHE A 67 -25.59 -10.44 7.57
CA PHE A 67 -25.51 -8.98 7.41
C PHE A 67 -26.84 -8.26 7.75
N PRO A 68 -28.04 -8.72 7.29
CA PRO A 68 -29.30 -8.09 7.66
C PRO A 68 -29.65 -8.18 9.17
N THR A 69 -29.00 -9.07 9.91
CA THR A 69 -29.23 -9.26 11.36
C THR A 69 -28.31 -8.41 12.23
N LEU A 70 -27.31 -7.75 11.65
CA LEU A 70 -26.47 -6.79 12.35
C LEU A 70 -27.30 -5.59 12.82
N THR A 71 -26.88 -4.95 13.90
CA THR A 71 -27.48 -3.68 14.30
C THR A 71 -27.24 -2.61 13.24
N ALA A 72 -28.10 -1.61 13.17
CA ALA A 72 -27.96 -0.51 12.21
C ALA A 72 -26.59 0.19 12.33
N ALA A 73 -26.05 0.33 13.54
CA ALA A 73 -24.74 0.90 13.78
C ALA A 73 -23.61 0.02 13.24
N GLU A 74 -23.70 -1.31 13.41
CA GLU A 74 -22.73 -2.26 12.85
C GLU A 74 -22.78 -2.26 11.32
N GLN A 75 -23.98 -2.27 10.70
CA GLN A 75 -24.11 -2.20 9.24
C GLN A 75 -23.52 -0.91 8.68
N GLN A 76 -23.82 0.23 9.31
CA GLN A 76 -23.27 1.52 8.88
C GLN A 76 -21.75 1.58 9.00
N ALA A 77 -21.19 1.11 10.13
CA ALA A 77 -19.74 1.06 10.33
C ALA A 77 -19.09 0.10 9.33
N TYR A 78 -19.67 -1.06 9.10
CA TYR A 78 -19.21 -2.04 8.14
C TYR A 78 -19.07 -1.45 6.74
N LEU A 79 -20.15 -0.87 6.21
CA LEU A 79 -20.15 -0.27 4.87
C LEU A 79 -19.15 0.91 4.80
N LYS A 80 -19.14 1.79 5.80
CA LYS A 80 -18.22 2.94 5.83
C LYS A 80 -16.75 2.52 5.81
N ILE A 81 -16.39 1.47 6.55
CA ILE A 81 -15.01 0.98 6.62
C ILE A 81 -14.62 0.29 5.32
N ILE A 82 -15.48 -0.55 4.73
CA ILE A 82 -15.22 -1.14 3.40
C ILE A 82 -15.03 -0.04 2.34
N GLY A 83 -15.89 0.96 2.31
CA GLY A 83 -15.76 2.07 1.38
C GLY A 83 -14.47 2.86 1.55
N LEU A 84 -14.00 3.03 2.80
CA LEU A 84 -12.72 3.66 3.10
C LEU A 84 -11.55 2.83 2.59
N LEU A 85 -11.51 1.53 2.90
CA LEU A 85 -10.44 0.62 2.48
C LEU A 85 -10.34 0.59 0.95
N ALA A 86 -11.44 0.35 0.26
CA ALA A 86 -11.49 0.35 -1.20
C ALA A 86 -11.04 1.67 -1.84
N THR A 87 -11.26 2.80 -1.16
CA THR A 87 -10.80 4.12 -1.65
C THR A 87 -9.28 4.27 -1.55
N LEU A 88 -8.63 3.56 -0.66
CA LEU A 88 -7.18 3.67 -0.41
C LEU A 88 -6.33 2.70 -1.25
N ASP A 89 -6.84 1.52 -1.59
CA ASP A 89 -6.09 0.51 -2.38
C ASP A 89 -5.84 0.95 -3.82
N GLY A 90 -6.76 1.73 -4.42
CA GLY A 90 -6.57 2.27 -5.76
C GLY A 90 -5.29 3.12 -5.87
N PRO A 91 -5.08 4.13 -5.01
CA PRO A 91 -3.82 4.86 -4.90
C PRO A 91 -2.61 3.98 -4.59
N GLN A 92 -2.75 2.91 -3.79
CA GLN A 92 -1.65 1.98 -3.51
C GLN A 92 -1.23 1.20 -4.76
N THR A 93 -2.18 0.72 -5.54
CA THR A 93 -1.91 0.11 -6.85
C THR A 93 -1.11 1.09 -7.74
N ASP A 94 -1.53 2.34 -7.84
CA ASP A 94 -0.88 3.35 -8.69
C ASP A 94 0.54 3.70 -8.19
N ILE A 95 0.72 3.90 -6.87
CA ILE A 95 2.04 4.26 -6.33
C ILE A 95 3.05 3.12 -6.48
N ALA A 96 2.62 1.86 -6.32
CA ALA A 96 3.47 0.70 -6.55
C ALA A 96 3.97 0.66 -8.00
N MET A 97 3.08 0.87 -8.97
CA MET A 97 3.44 0.95 -10.39
C MET A 97 4.36 2.13 -10.69
N ARG A 98 4.16 3.29 -10.05
CA ARG A 98 5.02 4.48 -10.24
C ARG A 98 6.43 4.25 -9.69
N ILE A 99 6.55 3.68 -8.48
CA ILE A 99 7.85 3.30 -7.92
C ILE A 99 8.56 2.32 -8.87
N ALA A 100 7.86 1.29 -9.35
CA ALA A 100 8.41 0.35 -10.34
C ALA A 100 8.89 1.05 -11.61
N HIS A 101 8.18 2.08 -12.07
CA HIS A 101 8.49 2.78 -13.31
C HIS A 101 9.84 3.52 -13.25
N TYR A 102 10.18 4.09 -12.10
CA TYR A 102 11.43 4.82 -11.90
C TYR A 102 12.56 3.97 -11.30
N ALA A 103 12.28 2.75 -10.84
CA ALA A 103 13.30 1.84 -10.34
C ALA A 103 14.25 1.44 -11.48
N THR A 104 15.56 1.60 -11.27
CA THR A 104 16.57 1.14 -12.22
C THR A 104 16.91 -0.33 -12.00
N ASP A 105 16.74 -0.84 -10.79
CA ASP A 105 16.93 -2.26 -10.49
C ASP A 105 15.70 -3.07 -10.89
N PRO A 106 15.87 -4.11 -11.76
CA PRO A 106 14.75 -4.88 -12.29
C PRO A 106 14.10 -5.81 -11.25
N SER A 107 14.78 -6.17 -10.17
CA SER A 107 14.17 -6.96 -9.08
C SER A 107 13.13 -6.12 -8.33
N VAL A 108 13.41 -4.84 -8.08
CA VAL A 108 12.45 -3.89 -7.51
C VAL A 108 11.21 -3.78 -8.39
N LYS A 109 11.39 -3.64 -9.72
CA LYS A 109 10.26 -3.60 -10.66
C LYS A 109 9.38 -4.84 -10.55
N SER A 110 10.00 -6.02 -10.50
CA SER A 110 9.27 -7.29 -10.44
C SER A 110 8.46 -7.41 -9.14
N ILE A 111 9.04 -7.02 -8.01
CA ILE A 111 8.36 -7.08 -6.72
C ILE A 111 7.22 -6.05 -6.65
N MET A 112 7.48 -4.80 -7.04
CA MET A 112 6.45 -3.76 -7.04
C MET A 112 5.30 -4.06 -8.01
N ALA A 113 5.56 -4.77 -9.11
CA ALA A 113 4.50 -5.25 -10.01
C ALA A 113 3.63 -6.32 -9.34
N THR A 114 4.23 -7.21 -8.54
CA THR A 114 3.47 -8.21 -7.77
C THR A 114 2.64 -7.53 -6.67
N ILE A 115 3.20 -6.56 -5.97
CA ILE A 115 2.47 -5.75 -4.97
C ILE A 115 1.27 -5.05 -5.65
N ALA A 116 1.47 -4.39 -6.78
CA ALA A 116 0.38 -3.74 -7.51
C ALA A 116 -0.74 -4.70 -7.94
N ASP A 117 -0.42 -5.94 -8.31
CA ASP A 117 -1.39 -7.00 -8.60
C ASP A 117 -2.18 -7.40 -7.35
N GLN A 118 -1.50 -7.58 -6.21
CA GLN A 118 -2.15 -7.87 -4.93
C GLN A 118 -3.08 -6.74 -4.47
N GLU A 119 -2.65 -5.47 -4.58
CA GLU A 119 -3.52 -4.30 -4.29
C GLU A 119 -4.78 -4.26 -5.17
N SER A 120 -4.64 -4.67 -6.42
CA SER A 120 -5.80 -4.80 -7.33
C SER A 120 -6.76 -5.89 -6.88
N GLU A 121 -6.26 -7.03 -6.37
CA GLU A 121 -7.09 -8.11 -5.82
C GLU A 121 -7.74 -7.68 -4.49
N HIS A 122 -7.04 -6.89 -3.64
CA HIS A 122 -7.63 -6.31 -2.43
C HIS A 122 -8.84 -5.43 -2.78
N ASN A 123 -8.69 -4.53 -3.75
CA ASN A 123 -9.79 -3.68 -4.22
C ASN A 123 -10.96 -4.51 -4.79
N HIS A 124 -10.65 -5.52 -5.60
CA HIS A 124 -11.64 -6.48 -6.11
C HIS A 124 -12.38 -7.20 -4.97
N SER A 125 -11.68 -7.55 -3.89
CA SER A 125 -12.24 -8.24 -2.72
C SER A 125 -13.33 -7.43 -2.04
N TYR A 126 -13.15 -6.12 -1.89
CA TYR A 126 -14.18 -5.25 -1.30
C TYR A 126 -15.41 -5.17 -2.19
N ALA A 127 -15.22 -5.10 -3.50
CA ALA A 127 -16.33 -5.15 -4.45
C ALA A 127 -17.07 -6.50 -4.38
N TYR A 128 -16.34 -7.61 -4.27
CA TYR A 128 -16.89 -8.95 -4.10
C TYR A 128 -17.71 -9.08 -2.81
N VAL A 129 -17.17 -8.62 -1.68
CA VAL A 129 -17.89 -8.58 -0.40
C VAL A 129 -19.18 -7.76 -0.52
N LEU A 130 -19.10 -6.53 -1.02
CA LEU A 130 -20.27 -5.66 -1.16
C LEU A 130 -21.33 -6.26 -2.10
N SER A 131 -20.91 -6.84 -3.22
CA SER A 131 -21.87 -7.45 -4.18
C SER A 131 -22.58 -8.68 -3.59
N SER A 132 -21.95 -9.34 -2.62
CA SER A 132 -22.54 -10.49 -1.93
C SER A 132 -23.62 -10.09 -0.93
N ILE A 133 -23.55 -8.91 -0.31
CA ILE A 133 -24.41 -8.51 0.82
C ILE A 133 -25.37 -7.37 0.50
N THR A 134 -25.17 -6.64 -0.57
CA THR A 134 -25.99 -5.45 -0.87
C THR A 134 -26.19 -5.19 -2.37
N SER A 135 -27.12 -4.29 -2.70
CA SER A 135 -27.42 -3.89 -4.07
C SER A 135 -26.32 -3.02 -4.69
N LEU A 136 -26.27 -2.95 -6.03
CA LEU A 136 -25.33 -2.08 -6.74
C LEU A 136 -25.47 -0.60 -6.34
N SER A 137 -26.70 -0.12 -6.09
CA SER A 137 -26.92 1.26 -5.62
C SER A 137 -26.22 1.51 -4.29
N ASN A 138 -26.35 0.59 -3.32
CA ASN A 138 -25.73 0.71 -2.02
C ASN A 138 -24.19 0.57 -2.09
N GLN A 139 -23.68 -0.24 -3.04
CA GLN A 139 -22.23 -0.33 -3.28
C GLN A 139 -21.68 1.04 -3.74
N ILE A 140 -22.36 1.70 -4.68
CA ILE A 140 -21.98 3.04 -5.16
C ILE A 140 -22.01 4.04 -4.01
N GLU A 141 -23.06 4.05 -3.19
CA GLU A 141 -23.13 4.92 -2.00
C GLU A 141 -22.00 4.64 -1.00
N THR A 142 -21.67 3.37 -0.82
CA THR A 142 -20.55 2.95 0.07
C THR A 142 -19.21 3.51 -0.39
N PHE A 143 -18.90 3.41 -1.67
CA PHE A 143 -17.67 3.98 -2.24
C PHE A 143 -17.68 5.52 -2.18
N GLU A 144 -18.83 6.16 -2.35
CA GLU A 144 -18.96 7.60 -2.20
C GLU A 144 -18.76 8.07 -0.76
N LEU A 145 -19.23 7.32 0.25
CA LEU A 145 -18.99 7.63 1.66
C LEU A 145 -17.49 7.69 1.99
N GLY A 146 -16.71 6.73 1.49
CA GLY A 146 -15.25 6.72 1.66
C GLY A 146 -14.55 7.96 1.10
N ARG A 147 -15.14 8.59 0.07
CA ARG A 147 -14.60 9.78 -0.59
C ARG A 147 -15.17 11.11 -0.09
N LYS A 148 -16.33 11.11 0.56
CA LYS A 148 -17.06 12.33 0.95
C LYS A 148 -17.04 12.62 2.45
N ASP A 149 -16.66 11.66 3.31
CA ASP A 149 -16.55 11.91 4.75
C ASP A 149 -15.44 12.93 5.02
N PRO A 150 -15.75 14.10 5.66
CA PRO A 150 -14.78 15.21 5.75
C PRO A 150 -13.51 14.84 6.53
N ILE A 151 -13.62 13.97 7.55
CA ILE A 151 -12.46 13.58 8.38
C ILE A 151 -11.55 12.63 7.60
N LEU A 152 -12.15 11.68 6.89
CA LEU A 152 -11.42 10.73 6.07
C LEU A 152 -10.81 11.41 4.86
N LEU A 153 -11.55 12.33 4.23
CA LEU A 153 -11.10 13.10 3.08
C LEU A 153 -9.85 13.94 3.43
N GLU A 154 -9.87 14.73 4.51
CA GLU A 154 -8.71 15.52 4.94
C GLU A 154 -7.45 14.66 5.13
N ARG A 155 -7.60 13.49 5.76
CA ARG A 155 -6.49 12.54 5.93
C ARG A 155 -5.98 12.01 4.60
N ASN A 156 -6.91 11.56 3.74
CA ASN A 156 -6.57 10.98 2.45
C ASN A 156 -5.94 12.01 1.50
N GLU A 157 -6.42 13.25 1.49
CA GLU A 157 -5.84 14.35 0.71
C GLU A 157 -4.38 14.63 1.09
N ARG A 158 -4.05 14.59 2.38
CA ARG A 158 -2.65 14.76 2.84
C ARG A 158 -1.74 13.64 2.32
N MET A 159 -2.23 12.40 2.27
CA MET A 159 -1.47 11.27 1.73
C MET A 159 -1.34 11.39 0.21
N MET A 160 -2.46 11.69 -0.45
CA MET A 160 -2.48 11.85 -1.91
C MET A 160 -1.61 13.01 -2.38
N ALA A 161 -1.47 14.07 -1.59
CA ALA A 161 -0.57 15.19 -1.89
C ALA A 161 0.88 14.72 -2.07
N VAL A 162 1.35 13.78 -1.23
CA VAL A 162 2.72 13.23 -1.37
C VAL A 162 2.84 12.34 -2.60
N TYR A 163 1.82 11.55 -2.91
CA TYR A 163 1.82 10.70 -4.11
C TYR A 163 1.75 11.55 -5.39
N ASN A 164 0.94 12.62 -5.38
CA ASN A 164 0.84 13.55 -6.50
C ASN A 164 2.15 14.33 -6.69
N GLU A 165 2.78 14.78 -5.60
CA GLU A 165 4.10 15.43 -5.66
C GLU A 165 5.14 14.52 -6.30
N PHE A 166 5.16 13.22 -5.96
CA PHE A 166 6.03 12.26 -6.63
C PHE A 166 5.64 12.07 -8.10
N ALA A 167 4.36 12.05 -8.43
CA ALA A 167 3.89 11.88 -9.80
C ALA A 167 4.29 13.05 -10.70
N GLU A 168 4.20 14.27 -10.20
CA GLU A 168 4.52 15.52 -10.92
C GLU A 168 6.02 15.81 -10.93
N HIS A 169 6.69 15.55 -9.82
CA HIS A 169 8.11 15.80 -9.61
C HIS A 169 8.83 14.53 -9.13
N PRO A 170 9.14 13.58 -10.04
CA PRO A 170 9.75 12.29 -9.70
C PRO A 170 11.23 12.46 -9.34
N THR A 171 11.49 13.03 -8.15
CA THR A 171 12.82 13.10 -7.56
C THR A 171 13.04 11.92 -6.60
N LEU A 172 14.30 11.60 -6.31
CA LEU A 172 14.62 10.53 -5.36
C LEU A 172 14.09 10.82 -3.95
N LEU A 173 14.07 12.10 -3.54
CA LEU A 173 13.47 12.49 -2.27
C LEU A 173 11.96 12.22 -2.25
N ASN A 174 11.25 12.51 -3.35
CA ASN A 174 9.80 12.29 -3.42
C ASN A 174 9.44 10.80 -3.50
N VAL A 175 10.29 9.97 -4.13
CA VAL A 175 10.20 8.49 -4.04
C VAL A 175 10.31 8.04 -2.58
N LEU A 176 11.31 8.53 -1.83
CA LEU A 176 11.49 8.18 -0.43
C LEU A 176 10.31 8.64 0.44
N LYS A 177 9.79 9.85 0.22
CA LYS A 177 8.58 10.33 0.90
C LYS A 177 7.37 9.42 0.59
N ALA A 178 7.16 9.06 -0.67
CA ALA A 178 6.09 8.18 -1.08
C ALA A 178 6.19 6.80 -0.40
N MET A 179 7.40 6.23 -0.29
CA MET A 179 7.62 4.97 0.43
C MET A 179 7.25 5.09 1.92
N VAL A 180 7.58 6.20 2.58
CA VAL A 180 7.19 6.44 3.98
C VAL A 180 5.68 6.43 4.13
N TYR A 181 4.97 7.18 3.29
CA TYR A 181 3.51 7.26 3.36
C TYR A 181 2.83 5.94 2.98
N SER A 182 3.37 5.21 2.01
CA SER A 182 2.90 3.87 1.68
C SER A 182 3.06 2.91 2.87
N SER A 183 4.23 2.88 3.52
CA SER A 183 4.43 2.06 4.71
C SER A 183 3.50 2.41 5.87
N LEU A 184 3.12 3.68 6.02
CA LEU A 184 2.14 4.12 7.04
C LEU A 184 0.72 3.67 6.68
N LEU A 185 0.37 3.70 5.40
CA LEU A 185 -0.92 3.23 4.93
C LEU A 185 -1.08 1.73 5.21
N GLU A 186 -0.10 0.93 4.77
CA GLU A 186 -0.05 -0.51 4.94
C GLU A 186 -0.09 -0.95 6.43
N GLY A 187 0.80 -0.35 7.23
CA GLY A 187 1.02 -0.81 8.61
C GLY A 187 0.10 -0.18 9.65
N LEU A 188 -0.54 0.97 9.37
CA LEU A 188 -1.31 1.71 10.37
C LEU A 188 -2.74 1.98 9.94
N PHE A 189 -2.93 2.60 8.76
CA PHE A 189 -4.25 3.08 8.40
C PHE A 189 -5.20 1.95 8.00
N PHE A 190 -4.73 1.00 7.22
CA PHE A 190 -5.51 -0.20 6.90
C PHE A 190 -5.83 -1.02 8.15
N TYR A 191 -4.83 -1.24 9.01
CA TYR A 191 -5.02 -2.01 10.24
C TYR A 191 -6.11 -1.43 11.14
N SER A 192 -6.27 -0.12 11.19
CA SER A 192 -7.34 0.54 11.96
C SER A 192 -8.74 0.14 11.47
N GLY A 193 -8.90 -0.07 10.15
CA GLY A 193 -10.13 -0.60 9.56
C GLY A 193 -10.31 -2.11 9.80
N PHE A 194 -9.23 -2.89 9.65
CA PHE A 194 -9.25 -4.34 9.84
C PHE A 194 -9.67 -4.75 11.25
N ALA A 195 -9.28 -3.98 12.26
CA ALA A 195 -9.62 -4.24 13.66
C ALA A 195 -11.13 -4.34 13.90
N PHE A 196 -11.95 -3.59 13.16
CA PHE A 196 -13.41 -3.67 13.23
C PHE A 196 -13.92 -5.05 12.78
N PHE A 197 -13.42 -5.58 11.68
CA PHE A 197 -13.83 -6.89 11.17
C PHE A 197 -13.37 -8.02 12.10
N TYR A 198 -12.18 -7.93 12.68
CA TYR A 198 -11.73 -8.87 13.71
C TYR A 198 -12.59 -8.80 14.97
N HIS A 199 -13.06 -7.59 15.35
CA HIS A 199 -14.02 -7.45 16.45
C HIS A 199 -15.32 -8.17 16.12
N LEU A 200 -15.89 -8.01 14.94
CA LEU A 200 -17.10 -8.73 14.53
C LEU A 200 -16.89 -10.24 14.56
N ALA A 201 -15.80 -10.74 13.99
CA ALA A 201 -15.51 -12.18 13.95
C ALA A 201 -15.31 -12.78 15.35
N ARG A 202 -14.75 -12.03 16.30
CA ARG A 202 -14.64 -12.46 17.70
C ARG A 202 -16.02 -12.74 18.32
N HIS A 203 -17.05 -12.09 17.81
CA HIS A 203 -18.46 -12.30 18.21
C HIS A 203 -19.21 -13.23 17.24
N GLN A 204 -18.50 -14.02 16.44
CA GLN A 204 -19.06 -14.94 15.43
C GLN A 204 -19.93 -14.20 14.39
N LYS A 205 -19.58 -12.95 14.08
CA LYS A 205 -20.26 -12.13 13.08
C LYS A 205 -19.35 -11.90 11.87
N MET A 206 -19.92 -12.02 10.66
CA MET A 206 -19.26 -11.69 9.38
C MET A 206 -17.88 -12.36 9.23
N VAL A 207 -17.84 -13.67 9.53
CA VAL A 207 -16.57 -14.43 9.57
C VAL A 207 -15.96 -14.58 8.17
N GLY A 208 -16.76 -14.70 7.12
CA GLY A 208 -16.29 -14.72 5.73
C GLY A 208 -15.51 -13.45 5.38
N THR A 209 -16.13 -12.28 5.65
CA THR A 209 -15.45 -10.99 5.45
C THR A 209 -14.17 -10.88 6.29
N SER A 210 -14.22 -11.29 7.56
CA SER A 210 -13.02 -11.25 8.41
C SER A 210 -11.90 -12.15 7.90
N THR A 211 -12.24 -13.30 7.30
CA THR A 211 -11.26 -14.18 6.64
C THR A 211 -10.60 -13.47 5.47
N MET A 212 -11.39 -12.82 4.60
CA MET A 212 -10.87 -12.03 3.49
C MET A 212 -9.95 -10.90 3.97
N ILE A 213 -10.40 -10.14 4.97
CA ILE A 213 -9.58 -9.10 5.62
C ILE A 213 -8.28 -9.67 6.19
N SER A 214 -8.28 -10.91 6.69
CA SER A 214 -7.04 -11.53 7.20
C SER A 214 -6.03 -11.85 6.10
N TYR A 215 -6.50 -12.18 4.90
CA TYR A 215 -5.63 -12.39 3.73
C TYR A 215 -5.03 -11.06 3.26
N ILE A 216 -5.86 -10.03 3.13
CA ILE A 216 -5.41 -8.67 2.83
C ILE A 216 -4.36 -8.23 3.87
N ASN A 217 -4.68 -8.27 5.16
CA ASN A 217 -3.76 -7.84 6.23
C ASN A 217 -2.42 -8.58 6.22
N ARG A 218 -2.42 -9.86 5.88
CA ARG A 218 -1.18 -10.64 5.71
C ARG A 218 -0.32 -10.09 4.57
N ASP A 219 -0.94 -9.71 3.46
CA ASP A 219 -0.26 -9.17 2.30
C ASP A 219 0.27 -7.76 2.61
N GLU A 220 -0.52 -6.90 3.28
CA GLU A 220 -0.13 -5.54 3.70
C GLU A 220 1.10 -5.54 4.62
N LEU A 221 1.19 -6.54 5.52
CA LEU A 221 2.39 -6.70 6.35
C LEU A 221 3.64 -6.97 5.52
N GLN A 222 3.52 -7.72 4.43
CA GLN A 222 4.65 -7.98 3.53
C GLN A 222 4.95 -6.75 2.66
N HIS A 223 3.93 -6.06 2.14
CA HIS A 223 4.10 -4.83 1.38
C HIS A 223 4.85 -3.78 2.19
N GLY A 224 4.36 -3.47 3.39
CA GLY A 224 4.99 -2.51 4.29
C GLY A 224 6.43 -2.89 4.66
N ARG A 225 6.70 -4.19 4.86
CA ARG A 225 8.05 -4.70 5.10
C ARG A 225 8.97 -4.43 3.91
N PHE A 226 8.55 -4.81 2.70
CA PHE A 226 9.38 -4.60 1.51
C PHE A 226 9.63 -3.13 1.24
N ILE A 227 8.60 -2.29 1.29
CA ILE A 227 8.72 -0.85 1.07
C ILE A 227 9.68 -0.23 2.08
N SER A 228 9.63 -0.68 3.34
CA SER A 228 10.55 -0.24 4.39
C SER A 228 12.00 -0.68 4.13
N GLU A 229 12.21 -1.89 3.62
CA GLU A 229 13.53 -2.37 3.23
C GLU A 229 14.07 -1.62 2.01
N LEU A 230 13.21 -1.40 1.01
CA LEU A 230 13.54 -0.62 -0.17
C LEU A 230 13.92 0.83 0.18
N PHE A 231 13.17 1.45 1.10
CA PHE A 231 13.48 2.77 1.64
C PHE A 231 14.88 2.82 2.26
N ARG A 232 15.18 1.87 3.17
CA ARG A 232 16.50 1.82 3.84
C ARG A 232 17.64 1.59 2.86
N ALA A 233 17.46 0.66 1.92
CA ALA A 233 18.47 0.37 0.89
C ALA A 233 18.70 1.59 -0.01
N THR A 234 17.64 2.26 -0.44
CA THR A 234 17.73 3.48 -1.25
C THR A 234 18.41 4.62 -0.51
N LEU A 235 18.11 4.79 0.78
CA LEU A 235 18.75 5.80 1.62
C LEU A 235 20.23 5.49 1.87
N ALA A 236 20.59 4.21 2.03
CA ALA A 236 21.99 3.78 2.18
C ALA A 236 22.83 4.07 0.91
N GLU A 237 22.23 3.91 -0.28
CA GLU A 237 22.87 4.33 -1.54
C GLU A 237 22.97 5.87 -1.66
N ASN A 238 22.15 6.63 -0.92
CA ASN A 238 22.00 8.09 -1.03
C ASN A 238 21.99 8.79 0.34
N PRO A 239 23.04 8.67 1.16
CA PRO A 239 23.05 9.15 2.54
C PRO A 239 22.85 10.68 2.69
N HIS A 240 23.11 11.44 1.63
CA HIS A 240 22.89 12.89 1.60
C HIS A 240 21.41 13.28 1.66
N LEU A 241 20.48 12.33 1.39
CA LEU A 241 19.04 12.52 1.48
C LEU A 241 18.49 12.30 2.90
N ASN A 242 19.29 11.87 3.85
CA ASN A 242 18.92 11.76 5.26
C ASN A 242 18.81 13.16 5.88
N THR A 243 17.81 13.90 5.50
CA THR A 243 17.59 15.31 5.86
C THR A 243 16.47 15.46 6.87
N LYS A 244 16.45 16.63 7.56
CA LYS A 244 15.32 16.98 8.45
C LYS A 244 13.96 16.97 7.74
N GLU A 245 13.94 17.27 6.45
CA GLU A 245 12.74 17.24 5.62
C GLU A 245 12.20 15.82 5.50
N LEU A 246 13.06 14.83 5.19
CA LEU A 246 12.67 13.43 5.11
C LEU A 246 12.27 12.88 6.48
N ILE A 247 13.04 13.21 7.54
CA ILE A 247 12.71 12.85 8.92
C ILE A 247 11.38 13.47 9.35
N GLY A 248 11.10 14.71 8.95
CA GLY A 248 9.82 15.38 9.20
C GLY A 248 8.62 14.68 8.56
N CYS A 249 8.81 13.96 7.45
CA CYS A 249 7.78 13.11 6.86
C CYS A 249 7.54 11.83 7.68
N THR A 250 8.58 11.31 8.34
CA THR A 250 8.48 10.13 9.22
C THR A 250 7.88 10.45 10.60
N ILE A 251 8.02 11.72 11.03
CA ILE A 251 7.34 12.24 12.20
C ILE A 251 6.06 12.90 11.68
N ILE A 252 4.93 12.22 11.75
CA ILE A 252 3.63 12.86 11.51
C ILE A 252 3.53 13.97 12.55
N SER A 253 3.88 15.20 12.14
CA SER A 253 3.97 16.32 13.03
C SER A 253 2.63 16.50 13.74
N ASN A 254 2.68 16.58 15.07
CA ASN A 254 1.67 17.18 15.88
C ASN A 254 1.49 18.63 15.41
N THR A 255 0.69 18.88 14.36
CA THR A 255 0.20 20.20 14.09
C THR A 255 -0.77 20.57 15.22
N PRO A 256 -0.70 21.80 15.74
CA PRO A 256 -1.51 22.23 16.88
C PRO A 256 -2.93 22.59 16.46
N SER A 257 -3.64 21.67 15.87
CA SER A 257 -5.10 21.68 15.88
C SER A 257 -5.51 20.60 16.87
N ASN A 258 -5.86 20.97 18.04
CA ASN A 258 -6.45 20.33 19.22
C ASN A 258 -7.09 18.90 19.10
N LYS A 259 -6.58 18.05 18.21
CA LYS A 259 -6.98 16.65 18.06
C LYS A 259 -5.72 15.79 18.14
N ARG A 260 -5.59 15.08 19.25
CA ARG A 260 -4.51 14.10 19.52
C ARG A 260 -4.60 12.99 18.48
N TYR A 261 -3.75 13.03 17.48
CA TYR A 261 -3.41 11.83 16.72
C TYR A 261 -2.23 11.14 17.42
N VAL A 262 -2.37 9.87 17.71
CA VAL A 262 -1.29 9.06 18.28
C VAL A 262 -0.18 8.97 17.24
N GLY A 263 0.90 9.68 17.45
CA GLY A 263 2.11 9.55 16.65
C GLY A 263 2.76 8.20 16.95
N VAL A 264 2.91 7.35 15.96
CA VAL A 264 3.73 6.15 16.06
C VAL A 264 5.17 6.60 15.82
N ASN A 265 5.98 6.66 16.87
CA ASN A 265 7.43 6.75 16.75
C ASN A 265 7.93 5.43 16.17
N MET A 266 8.07 5.34 14.85
CA MET A 266 8.90 4.29 14.28
C MET A 266 10.35 4.66 14.58
N CYS A 267 10.86 4.14 15.70
CA CYS A 267 12.27 4.23 16.05
C CYS A 267 13.04 3.34 15.05
N TRP A 268 13.58 3.95 14.02
CA TRP A 268 14.50 3.31 13.10
C TRP A 268 15.89 3.32 13.77
N THR A 269 16.15 2.35 14.64
CA THR A 269 17.53 2.11 15.08
C THR A 269 18.31 1.53 13.92
N ALA A 270 19.43 2.21 13.61
CA ALA A 270 20.40 1.84 12.60
C ALA A 270 20.99 0.45 12.81
#